data_15b93ea8d7fb428d94cbf1386a0f3432
#
_entry.id   15b93ea8d7fb428d94cbf1386a0f3432
#
_cell.length_a   1.000
_cell.length_b   1.000
_cell.length_c   1.000
_cell.angle_alpha   90.00
_cell.angle_beta   90.00
_cell.angle_gamma   90.00
#
_symmetry.space_group_name_H-M   'P 1'
#
loop_
_entity.id
_entity.type
_entity.pdbx_description
1 polymer ?
#
loop_
_entity_poly.entity_id
_entity_poly.type
_entity_poly.pdbx_seq_one_letter_code
_entity_poly.pdbx_strand_id
1 'polypeptide(L)'
;CEDMQQILGGPDKYAGSHEQIAGAIRRHCTFAPLELQRLFEITVFNFAIGNGDAHRKNFSLLTREDGNVALSPAYDLASSRLVIPEETDEMALTVNGRRNRLKRDDFLAFADGLGIAPSYAKARLADLLGLSGSFEQMIADSTLSVPLRQRLTRILTARLDRLR
;
A
#
# COMPACT_ATOMS: atom_id res chain seq x y z
N CYS A 1 2.12 7.20 -19.25
CA CYS A 1 2.03 6.97 -17.81
C CYS A 1 1.63 8.27 -17.13
N GLU A 2 0.58 8.23 -16.32
CA GLU A 2 0.06 9.40 -15.58
C GLU A 2 -0.13 9.01 -14.12
N ASP A 3 0.39 9.83 -13.20
CA ASP A 3 0.21 9.58 -11.77
C ASP A 3 -1.18 10.01 -11.27
N MET A 4 -1.57 9.50 -10.10
CA MET A 4 -2.90 9.78 -9.54
C MET A 4 -3.07 11.25 -9.11
N GLN A 5 -1.99 12.00 -8.91
CA GLN A 5 -2.05 13.44 -8.68
C GLN A 5 -2.50 14.17 -9.94
N GLN A 6 -2.02 13.76 -11.12
CA GLN A 6 -2.44 14.32 -12.41
C GLN A 6 -3.89 13.94 -12.73
N ILE A 7 -4.25 12.67 -12.53
CA ILE A 7 -5.58 12.14 -12.85
C ILE A 7 -6.68 12.71 -11.94
N LEU A 8 -6.42 12.81 -10.65
CA LEU A 8 -7.40 13.29 -9.66
C LEU A 8 -7.38 14.81 -9.48
N GLY A 9 -6.30 15.45 -9.89
CA GLY A 9 -6.13 16.91 -9.74
C GLY A 9 -5.89 17.35 -8.29
N GLY A 10 -5.79 18.68 -8.13
CA GLY A 10 -5.58 19.33 -6.84
C GLY A 10 -4.10 19.60 -6.53
N PRO A 11 -3.79 20.56 -5.63
CA PRO A 11 -2.42 20.99 -5.36
C PRO A 11 -1.67 20.10 -4.39
N ASP A 12 -2.38 19.34 -3.53
CA ASP A 12 -1.78 18.56 -2.45
C ASP A 12 -1.76 17.07 -2.79
N LYS A 13 -0.55 16.51 -2.89
CA LYS A 13 -0.31 15.08 -3.15
C LYS A 13 -0.75 14.16 -2.00
N TYR A 14 -0.86 14.69 -0.79
CA TYR A 14 -1.30 13.98 0.41
C TYR A 14 -2.81 14.06 0.66
N ALA A 15 -3.53 14.87 -0.12
CA ALA A 15 -4.98 14.95 0.01
C ALA A 15 -5.65 13.71 -0.57
N GLY A 16 -6.65 13.16 0.14
CA GLY A 16 -7.52 12.11 -0.37
C GLY A 16 -7.30 10.74 0.22
N SER A 17 -7.78 9.74 -0.53
CA SER A 17 -7.87 8.36 -0.04
C SER A 17 -7.55 7.31 -1.11
N HIS A 18 -7.28 6.10 -0.67
CA HIS A 18 -7.12 4.95 -1.56
C HIS A 18 -8.42 4.61 -2.31
N GLU A 19 -9.58 4.94 -1.74
CA GLU A 19 -10.89 4.79 -2.42
C GLU A 19 -11.02 5.75 -3.61
N GLN A 20 -10.42 6.94 -3.55
CA GLN A 20 -10.37 7.87 -4.71
C GLN A 20 -9.47 7.31 -5.81
N ILE A 21 -8.33 6.70 -5.46
CA ILE A 21 -7.48 5.96 -6.42
C ILE A 21 -8.27 4.82 -7.06
N ALA A 22 -9.01 4.05 -6.26
CA ALA A 22 -9.88 2.99 -6.75
C ALA A 22 -10.95 3.51 -7.72
N GLY A 23 -11.51 4.69 -7.44
CA GLY A 23 -12.44 5.38 -8.34
C GLY A 23 -11.79 5.72 -9.69
N ALA A 24 -10.54 6.16 -9.71
CA ALA A 24 -9.78 6.40 -10.95
C ALA A 24 -9.51 5.09 -11.70
N ILE A 25 -9.10 4.03 -11.00
CA ILE A 25 -8.91 2.70 -11.58
C ILE A 25 -10.19 2.20 -12.27
N ARG A 26 -11.35 2.31 -11.60
CA ARG A 26 -12.64 1.91 -12.19
C ARG A 26 -12.99 2.67 -13.46
N ARG A 27 -12.62 3.95 -13.56
CA ARG A 27 -12.93 4.78 -14.72
C ARG A 27 -12.00 4.57 -15.90
N HIS A 28 -10.74 4.24 -15.64
CA HIS A 28 -9.70 4.31 -16.66
C HIS A 28 -9.05 2.97 -17.01
N CYS A 29 -9.03 1.99 -16.08
CA CYS A 29 -8.37 0.71 -16.35
C CYS A 29 -9.25 -0.22 -17.18
N THR A 30 -8.63 -0.92 -18.12
CA THR A 30 -9.29 -1.89 -18.99
C THR A 30 -9.85 -3.09 -18.20
N PHE A 31 -9.09 -3.57 -17.22
CA PHE A 31 -9.47 -4.68 -16.34
C PHE A 31 -9.53 -4.24 -14.89
N ALA A 32 -10.43 -3.29 -14.58
CA ALA A 32 -10.52 -2.67 -13.27
C ALA A 32 -10.56 -3.65 -12.08
N PRO A 33 -11.33 -4.78 -12.10
CA PRO A 33 -11.33 -5.70 -10.95
C PRO A 33 -9.94 -6.25 -10.60
N LEU A 34 -9.12 -6.56 -11.58
CA LEU A 34 -7.75 -7.05 -11.37
C LEU A 34 -6.87 -5.94 -10.77
N GLU A 35 -6.98 -4.73 -11.28
CA GLU A 35 -6.18 -3.60 -10.81
C GLU A 35 -6.61 -3.12 -9.42
N LEU A 36 -7.88 -3.31 -9.04
CA LEU A 36 -8.35 -3.08 -7.67
C LEU A 36 -7.77 -4.09 -6.68
N GLN A 37 -7.62 -5.36 -7.06
CA GLN A 37 -6.93 -6.36 -6.25
C GLN A 37 -5.46 -5.96 -6.03
N ARG A 38 -4.78 -5.52 -7.09
CA ARG A 38 -3.40 -5.01 -7.00
C ARG A 38 -3.30 -3.78 -6.10
N LEU A 39 -4.24 -2.82 -6.22
CA LEU A 39 -4.27 -1.66 -5.32
C LEU A 39 -4.39 -2.10 -3.86
N PHE A 40 -5.28 -3.05 -3.56
CA PHE A 40 -5.42 -3.59 -2.21
C PHE A 40 -4.09 -4.17 -1.69
N GLU A 41 -3.43 -5.03 -2.48
CA GLU A 41 -2.16 -5.65 -2.10
C GLU A 41 -1.06 -4.61 -1.86
N ILE A 42 -0.92 -3.61 -2.75
CA ILE A 42 0.05 -2.51 -2.60
C ILE A 42 -0.25 -1.70 -1.34
N THR A 43 -1.52 -1.41 -1.06
CA THR A 43 -1.93 -0.64 0.12
C THR A 43 -1.57 -1.38 1.42
N VAL A 44 -1.88 -2.68 1.51
CA VAL A 44 -1.53 -3.51 2.66
C VAL A 44 -0.02 -3.64 2.82
N PHE A 45 0.72 -3.80 1.73
CA PHE A 45 2.17 -3.89 1.73
C PHE A 45 2.82 -2.60 2.23
N ASN A 46 2.39 -1.43 1.72
CA ASN A 46 2.88 -0.12 2.19
C ASN A 46 2.66 0.05 3.70
N PHE A 47 1.49 -0.34 4.20
CA PHE A 47 1.23 -0.34 5.63
C PHE A 47 2.21 -1.25 6.39
N ALA A 48 2.42 -2.49 5.93
CA ALA A 48 3.26 -3.47 6.60
C ALA A 48 4.72 -3.03 6.72
N ILE A 49 5.29 -2.45 5.66
CA ILE A 49 6.69 -1.96 5.66
C ILE A 49 6.86 -0.61 6.35
N GLY A 50 5.77 0.07 6.76
CA GLY A 50 5.81 1.40 7.36
C GLY A 50 6.13 2.51 6.37
N ASN A 51 5.59 2.41 5.14
CA ASN A 51 5.64 3.48 4.14
C ASN A 51 4.52 4.50 4.39
N GLY A 52 4.76 5.47 5.26
CA GLY A 52 3.84 6.58 5.52
C GLY A 52 3.84 7.66 4.44
N ASP A 53 4.73 7.59 3.44
CA ASP A 53 4.83 8.55 2.34
C ASP A 53 4.23 8.05 1.01
N ALA A 54 3.46 6.96 1.03
CA ALA A 54 2.79 6.45 -0.16
C ALA A 54 1.61 7.35 -0.58
N HIS A 55 1.93 8.50 -1.20
CA HIS A 55 0.98 9.53 -1.63
C HIS A 55 0.50 9.32 -3.08
N ARG A 56 -0.36 10.20 -3.61
CA ARG A 56 -0.97 10.09 -4.95
C ARG A 56 0.04 9.90 -6.08
N LYS A 57 1.23 10.49 -6.01
CA LYS A 57 2.26 10.34 -7.05
C LYS A 57 2.96 8.98 -7.06
N ASN A 58 2.76 8.16 -6.03
CA ASN A 58 3.29 6.80 -5.95
C ASN A 58 2.36 5.75 -6.58
N PHE A 59 1.28 6.19 -7.19
CA PHE A 59 0.35 5.36 -7.94
C PHE A 59 0.14 5.96 -9.33
N SER A 60 0.34 5.18 -10.37
CA SER A 60 0.22 5.64 -11.75
C SER A 60 -0.58 4.66 -12.59
N LEU A 61 -1.24 5.17 -13.63
CA LEU A 61 -1.79 4.38 -14.71
C LEU A 61 -0.83 4.39 -15.90
N LEU A 62 -0.66 3.26 -16.53
CA LEU A 62 0.11 3.14 -17.76
C LEU A 62 -0.74 2.52 -18.86
N THR A 63 -0.57 3.04 -20.06
CA THR A 63 -1.10 2.42 -21.28
C THR A 63 -0.03 1.48 -21.81
N ARG A 64 -0.37 0.21 -21.97
CA ARG A 64 0.49 -0.82 -22.55
C ARG A 64 0.51 -0.72 -24.07
N GLU A 65 1.43 -1.43 -24.71
CA GLU A 65 1.56 -1.45 -26.19
C GLU A 65 0.30 -1.97 -26.89
N ASP A 66 -0.45 -2.86 -26.24
CA ASP A 66 -1.73 -3.39 -26.72
C ASP A 66 -2.93 -2.43 -26.51
N GLY A 67 -2.68 -1.21 -26.02
CA GLY A 67 -3.70 -0.21 -25.73
C GLY A 67 -4.41 -0.38 -24.39
N ASN A 68 -4.16 -1.46 -23.64
CA ASN A 68 -4.77 -1.67 -22.34
C ASN A 68 -4.21 -0.68 -21.30
N VAL A 69 -5.10 -0.13 -20.48
CA VAL A 69 -4.74 0.73 -19.34
C VAL A 69 -4.75 -0.10 -18.06
N ALA A 70 -3.68 -0.03 -17.31
CA ALA A 70 -3.48 -0.79 -16.08
C ALA A 70 -2.82 0.07 -14.99
N LEU A 71 -2.96 -0.32 -13.73
CA LEU A 71 -2.14 0.22 -12.64
C LEU A 71 -0.66 -0.16 -12.91
N SER A 72 0.25 0.79 -12.74
CA SER A 72 1.68 0.52 -12.89
C SER A 72 2.15 -0.52 -11.87
N PRO A 73 3.26 -1.22 -12.14
CA PRO A 73 3.98 -1.90 -11.06
C PRO A 73 4.22 -0.94 -9.88
N ALA A 74 4.20 -1.48 -8.66
CA ALA A 74 4.48 -0.67 -7.49
C ALA A 74 5.91 -0.12 -7.52
N TYR A 75 6.09 1.12 -7.12
CA TYR A 75 7.37 1.81 -7.03
C TYR A 75 7.40 2.67 -5.78
N ASP A 76 8.59 3.16 -5.43
CA ASP A 76 8.82 3.97 -4.23
C ASP A 76 8.36 3.27 -2.94
N LEU A 77 8.62 1.97 -2.87
CA LEU A 77 8.30 1.11 -1.75
C LEU A 77 9.40 1.21 -0.69
N ALA A 78 9.36 2.29 0.09
CA ALA A 78 10.35 2.56 1.13
C ALA A 78 9.70 2.68 2.51
N SER A 79 10.36 2.22 3.56
CA SER A 79 9.92 2.46 4.93
C SER A 79 10.27 3.90 5.34
N SER A 80 9.39 4.87 5.07
CA SER A 80 9.60 6.27 5.48
C SER A 80 9.73 6.37 7.00
N ARG A 81 8.96 5.57 7.74
CA ARG A 81 9.01 5.46 9.20
C ARG A 81 10.39 5.06 9.73
N LEU A 82 11.21 4.38 8.93
CA LEU A 82 12.57 3.99 9.30
C LEU A 82 13.49 5.22 9.40
N VAL A 83 13.33 6.18 8.47
CA VAL A 83 14.22 7.34 8.31
C VAL A 83 13.65 8.62 8.89
N ILE A 84 12.32 8.70 9.03
CA ILE A 84 11.59 9.84 9.62
C ILE A 84 10.87 9.35 10.88
N PRO A 85 11.57 9.35 12.04
CA PRO A 85 10.97 8.87 13.31
C PRO A 85 9.75 9.65 13.76
N GLU A 86 9.73 10.94 13.44
CA GLU A 86 8.72 11.92 13.82
C GLU A 86 7.46 11.83 12.97
N GLU A 87 7.46 11.01 11.91
CA GLU A 87 6.28 10.79 11.09
C GLU A 87 5.13 10.26 11.95
N THR A 88 4.04 11.01 12.01
CA THR A 88 2.89 10.70 12.87
C THR A 88 1.89 9.80 12.17
N ASP A 89 1.75 9.97 10.85
CA ASP A 89 0.79 9.22 10.07
C ASP A 89 1.35 7.84 9.65
N GLU A 90 0.48 6.84 9.70
CA GLU A 90 0.83 5.48 9.28
C GLU A 90 0.70 5.30 7.77
N MET A 91 -0.18 6.09 7.16
CA MET A 91 -0.46 6.11 5.73
C MET A 91 -0.59 7.56 5.26
N ALA A 92 0.00 7.90 4.11
CA ALA A 92 -0.12 9.21 3.49
C ALA A 92 -1.57 9.52 3.07
N LEU A 93 -2.27 8.53 2.55
CA LEU A 93 -3.68 8.62 2.13
C LEU A 93 -4.55 7.81 3.11
N THR A 94 -5.79 8.23 3.27
CA THR A 94 -6.72 7.49 4.14
C THR A 94 -7.09 6.15 3.52
N VAL A 95 -7.29 5.16 4.39
CA VAL A 95 -7.90 3.86 4.12
C VAL A 95 -9.14 3.78 5.00
N ASN A 96 -10.31 3.59 4.42
CA ASN A 96 -11.59 3.57 5.15
C ASN A 96 -11.74 4.79 6.08
N GLY A 97 -11.34 5.98 5.56
CA GLY A 97 -11.39 7.25 6.28
C GLY A 97 -10.34 7.47 7.36
N ARG A 98 -9.37 6.56 7.53
CA ARG A 98 -8.35 6.61 8.59
C ARG A 98 -6.94 6.61 7.99
N ARG A 99 -6.02 7.33 8.64
CA ARG A 99 -4.57 7.27 8.37
C ARG A 99 -3.81 6.49 9.42
N ASN A 100 -4.38 6.36 10.61
CA ASN A 100 -3.71 5.86 11.80
C ASN A 100 -4.51 4.79 12.51
N ARG A 101 -3.81 3.94 13.30
CA ARG A 101 -4.39 2.84 14.09
C ARG A 101 -5.15 1.84 13.23
N LEU A 102 -4.70 1.65 12.00
CA LEU A 102 -5.29 0.70 11.07
C LEU A 102 -5.08 -0.73 11.58
N LYS A 103 -6.09 -1.55 11.42
CA LYS A 103 -6.12 -2.97 11.82
C LYS A 103 -6.65 -3.81 10.66
N ARG A 104 -6.59 -5.13 10.83
CA ARG A 104 -7.14 -6.11 9.89
C ARG A 104 -8.52 -5.73 9.36
N ASP A 105 -9.44 -5.38 10.25
CA ASP A 105 -10.83 -5.08 9.88
C ASP A 105 -10.95 -3.84 8.99
N ASP A 106 -10.07 -2.84 9.16
CA ASP A 106 -10.04 -1.66 8.28
C ASP A 106 -9.67 -2.05 6.84
N PHE A 107 -8.70 -2.98 6.68
CA PHE A 107 -8.32 -3.48 5.35
C PHE A 107 -9.37 -4.41 4.75
N LEU A 108 -10.04 -5.23 5.56
CA LEU A 108 -11.15 -6.06 5.08
C LEU A 108 -12.34 -5.20 4.63
N ALA A 109 -12.68 -4.14 5.38
CA ALA A 109 -13.70 -3.18 4.99
C ALA A 109 -13.30 -2.40 3.72
N PHE A 110 -12.01 -2.04 3.59
CA PHE A 110 -11.49 -1.43 2.36
C PHE A 110 -11.65 -2.39 1.16
N ALA A 111 -11.27 -3.66 1.31
CA ALA A 111 -11.44 -4.67 0.25
C ALA A 111 -12.91 -4.83 -0.18
N ASP A 112 -13.84 -4.85 0.79
CA ASP A 112 -15.29 -4.92 0.54
C ASP A 112 -15.75 -3.69 -0.27
N GLY A 113 -15.34 -2.49 0.12
CA GLY A 113 -15.60 -1.24 -0.62
C GLY A 113 -15.01 -1.24 -2.04
N LEU A 114 -13.96 -2.00 -2.29
CA LEU A 114 -13.40 -2.24 -3.61
C LEU A 114 -14.17 -3.30 -4.42
N GLY A 115 -15.11 -4.03 -3.83
CA GLY A 115 -15.79 -5.16 -4.46
C GLY A 115 -14.92 -6.42 -4.55
N ILE A 116 -13.91 -6.54 -3.71
CA ILE A 116 -13.02 -7.70 -3.63
C ILE A 116 -13.68 -8.76 -2.74
N ALA A 117 -13.72 -10.00 -3.23
CA ALA A 117 -14.28 -11.12 -2.46
C ALA A 117 -13.57 -11.26 -1.09
N PRO A 118 -14.31 -11.42 0.02
CA PRO A 118 -13.71 -11.55 1.36
C PRO A 118 -12.71 -12.70 1.49
N SER A 119 -12.93 -13.80 0.77
CA SER A 119 -12.00 -14.93 0.72
C SER A 119 -10.65 -14.54 0.11
N TYR A 120 -10.66 -13.75 -0.98
CA TYR A 120 -9.45 -13.25 -1.59
C TYR A 120 -8.68 -12.31 -0.66
N ALA A 121 -9.37 -11.31 -0.07
CA ALA A 121 -8.73 -10.37 0.85
C ALA A 121 -8.08 -11.08 2.04
N LYS A 122 -8.80 -12.04 2.65
CA LYS A 122 -8.25 -12.86 3.76
C LYS A 122 -7.04 -13.69 3.34
N ALA A 123 -7.08 -14.30 2.14
CA ALA A 123 -5.96 -15.07 1.62
C ALA A 123 -4.72 -14.19 1.40
N ARG A 124 -4.87 -12.99 0.80
CA ARG A 124 -3.74 -12.07 0.59
C ARG A 124 -3.13 -11.58 1.91
N LEU A 125 -3.95 -11.29 2.93
CA LEU A 125 -3.44 -10.99 4.27
C LEU A 125 -2.67 -12.18 4.87
N ALA A 126 -3.18 -13.39 4.73
CA ALA A 126 -2.52 -14.59 5.22
C ALA A 126 -1.18 -14.85 4.50
N ASP A 127 -1.14 -14.66 3.17
CA ASP A 127 0.09 -14.79 2.39
C ASP A 127 1.16 -13.79 2.86
N LEU A 128 0.79 -12.52 3.06
CA LEU A 128 1.73 -11.52 3.57
C LEU A 128 2.25 -11.89 4.97
N LEU A 129 1.38 -12.37 5.86
CA LEU A 129 1.77 -12.84 7.18
C LEU A 129 2.71 -14.06 7.11
N GLY A 130 2.49 -14.95 6.15
CA GLY A 130 3.35 -16.11 5.89
C GLY A 130 4.77 -15.75 5.46
N LEU A 131 4.97 -14.54 4.91
CA LEU A 131 6.29 -14.03 4.49
C LEU A 131 7.12 -13.43 5.63
N SER A 132 6.62 -13.40 6.88
CA SER A 132 7.31 -12.74 8.01
C SER A 132 8.76 -13.19 8.18
N GLY A 133 9.04 -14.50 8.12
CA GLY A 133 10.40 -15.04 8.21
C GLY A 133 11.28 -14.63 7.03
N SER A 134 10.73 -14.57 5.82
CA SER A 134 11.46 -14.10 4.64
C SER A 134 11.82 -12.61 4.76
N PHE A 135 10.94 -11.77 5.29
CA PHE A 135 11.26 -10.37 5.55
C PHE A 135 12.37 -10.22 6.60
N GLU A 136 12.31 -10.98 7.68
CA GLU A 136 13.35 -10.97 8.72
C GLU A 136 14.71 -11.35 8.13
N GLN A 137 14.76 -12.39 7.29
CA GLN A 137 15.98 -12.79 6.62
C GLN A 137 16.51 -11.71 5.67
N MET A 138 15.64 -11.12 4.84
CA MET A 138 16.03 -10.02 3.94
C MET A 138 16.58 -8.81 4.71
N ILE A 139 15.98 -8.48 5.85
CA ILE A 139 16.47 -7.39 6.72
C ILE A 139 17.84 -7.75 7.30
N ALA A 140 18.03 -9.01 7.74
CA ALA A 140 19.29 -9.48 8.29
C ALA A 140 20.43 -9.43 7.26
N ASP A 141 20.15 -9.79 6.02
CA ASP A 141 21.09 -9.82 4.89
C ASP A 141 21.32 -8.43 4.25
N SER A 142 20.53 -7.42 4.64
CA SER A 142 20.64 -6.08 4.07
C SER A 142 21.92 -5.36 4.50
N THR A 143 22.33 -4.34 3.74
CA THR A 143 23.45 -3.44 4.05
C THR A 143 23.13 -2.38 5.11
N LEU A 144 21.92 -2.40 5.68
CA LEU A 144 21.54 -1.49 6.74
C LEU A 144 22.41 -1.68 8.00
N SER A 145 22.67 -0.59 8.71
CA SER A 145 23.34 -0.68 10.02
C SER A 145 22.49 -1.49 11.02
N VAL A 146 23.14 -2.08 12.02
CA VAL A 146 22.46 -2.89 13.04
C VAL A 146 21.27 -2.16 13.70
N PRO A 147 21.39 -0.89 14.12
CA PRO A 147 20.26 -0.15 14.68
C PRO A 147 19.07 0.00 13.70
N LEU A 148 19.34 0.24 12.41
CA LEU A 148 18.30 0.37 11.40
C LEU A 148 17.62 -0.97 11.11
N ARG A 149 18.37 -2.08 11.06
CA ARG A 149 17.78 -3.43 10.92
C ARG A 149 16.84 -3.73 12.08
N GLN A 150 17.29 -3.52 13.32
CA GLN A 150 16.46 -3.72 14.51
C GLN A 150 15.21 -2.86 14.51
N ARG A 151 15.32 -1.61 14.05
CA ARG A 151 14.19 -0.70 13.95
C ARG A 151 13.20 -1.16 12.87
N LEU A 152 13.68 -1.52 11.69
CA LEU A 152 12.83 -2.00 10.59
C LEU A 152 12.10 -3.30 10.98
N THR A 153 12.79 -4.24 11.64
CA THR A 153 12.16 -5.46 12.17
C THR A 153 11.03 -5.12 13.15
N ARG A 154 11.27 -4.20 14.09
CA ARG A 154 10.21 -3.77 15.03
C ARG A 154 9.01 -3.14 14.34
N ILE A 155 9.24 -2.28 13.34
CA ILE A 155 8.16 -1.67 12.55
C ILE A 155 7.34 -2.76 11.88
N LEU A 156 8.00 -3.64 11.14
CA LEU A 156 7.35 -4.71 10.39
C LEU A 156 6.56 -5.66 11.31
N THR A 157 7.17 -6.17 12.38
CA THR A 157 6.50 -7.06 13.33
C THR A 157 5.26 -6.41 13.93
N ALA A 158 5.37 -5.15 14.41
CA ALA A 158 4.25 -4.44 14.99
C ALA A 158 3.10 -4.20 14.00
N ARG A 159 3.41 -4.03 12.70
CA ARG A 159 2.41 -3.87 11.65
C ARG A 159 1.76 -5.20 11.28
N LEU A 160 2.55 -6.25 11.11
CA LEU A 160 2.05 -7.59 10.81
C LEU A 160 1.16 -8.13 11.93
N ASP A 161 1.50 -7.89 13.20
CA ASP A 161 0.67 -8.30 14.34
C ASP A 161 -0.73 -7.67 14.31
N ARG A 162 -0.87 -6.47 13.76
CA ARG A 162 -2.16 -5.80 13.61
C ARG A 162 -3.00 -6.32 12.43
N LEU A 163 -2.39 -7.09 11.54
CA LEU A 163 -3.05 -7.76 10.41
C LEU A 163 -3.47 -9.21 10.72
N ARG A 164 -3.08 -9.75 11.88
CA ARG A 164 -3.50 -11.07 12.38
C ARG A 164 -4.91 -11.01 13.00
#